data_f5c0f68534c0590d1d5ebbd3f634a70d
#
_entry.id   f5c0f68534c0590d1d5ebbd3f634a70d
#
_cell.length_a   1.000
_cell.length_b   1.000
_cell.length_c   1.000
_cell.angle_alpha   90.00
_cell.angle_beta   90.00
_cell.angle_gamma   90.00
#
_symmetry.space_group_name_H-M   'P 1'
#
loop_
_entity.id
_entity.type
_entity.pdbx_description
1 polymer ?
#
loop_
_entity_poly.entity_id
_entity_poly.type
_entity_poly.pdbx_seq_one_letter_code
_entity_poly.pdbx_strand_id
1 'polypeptide(L)'
;MEITPIAHINTDFKEKFGIPRQSGLVEALRASIVFEPDYRVPDAVRGLEEFSHIWLLWEFSRARRENWSPTVRPPRLGGNKRLGVFATRSPFRPNALGLSAVRLEGVETDGPAGPVLHVSGADLLDGTPIYDIKPDRKSVV
;
A
#
# COMPACT_ATOMS: atom_id res chain seq x y z
N MET A 1 18.76 -4.86 -8.98
CA MET A 1 17.76 -3.98 -9.61
C MET A 1 17.48 -2.80 -8.69
N GLU A 2 17.57 -1.63 -9.22
CA GLU A 2 17.20 -0.44 -8.47
C GLU A 2 15.73 -0.12 -8.73
N ILE A 3 15.01 0.27 -7.69
CA ILE A 3 13.62 0.71 -7.83
C ILE A 3 13.48 2.10 -7.24
N THR A 4 12.60 2.88 -7.85
CA THR A 4 12.33 4.26 -7.45
C THR A 4 10.83 4.39 -7.15
N PRO A 5 10.44 5.11 -6.08
CA PRO A 5 9.03 5.35 -5.82
C PRO A 5 8.37 6.08 -6.99
N ILE A 6 7.21 5.59 -7.40
CA ILE A 6 6.41 6.23 -8.45
C ILE A 6 5.31 7.11 -7.88
N ALA A 7 4.95 6.88 -6.63
CA ALA A 7 3.84 7.57 -5.97
C ALA A 7 4.00 7.47 -4.47
N HIS A 8 3.14 8.18 -3.76
CA HIS A 8 3.00 8.01 -2.32
C HIS A 8 1.53 8.07 -1.97
N ILE A 9 1.18 7.51 -0.82
CA ILE A 9 -0.20 7.50 -0.35
C ILE A 9 -0.38 8.56 0.73
N ASN A 10 -1.50 9.28 0.65
CA ASN A 10 -1.90 10.24 1.66
C ASN A 10 -3.06 9.64 2.46
N THR A 11 -2.83 9.42 3.73
CA THR A 11 -3.81 8.87 4.66
C THR A 11 -3.89 9.73 5.90
N ASP A 12 -4.87 9.44 6.77
CA ASP A 12 -4.96 10.10 8.07
C ASP A 12 -4.09 9.42 9.13
N PHE A 13 -3.42 8.29 8.79
CA PHE A 13 -2.63 7.54 9.76
C PHE A 13 -1.17 8.02 9.73
N LYS A 14 -0.77 8.68 10.82
CA LYS A 14 0.58 9.20 10.98
C LYS A 14 1.50 8.22 11.71
N GLU A 15 0.92 7.32 12.50
CA GLU A 15 1.67 6.35 13.31
C GLU A 15 1.06 4.96 13.19
N LYS A 16 1.92 3.96 13.33
CA LYS A 16 1.54 2.55 13.21
C LYS A 16 0.42 2.15 14.17
N PHE A 17 0.41 2.70 15.38
CA PHE A 17 -0.56 2.31 16.40
C PHE A 17 -1.96 2.84 16.18
N GLY A 18 -2.13 3.83 15.32
CA GLY A 18 -3.44 4.37 14.99
C GLY A 18 -4.18 3.60 13.91
N ILE A 19 -3.56 2.60 13.29
CA ILE A 19 -4.14 1.89 12.16
C ILE A 19 -5.07 0.78 12.65
N PRO A 20 -6.35 0.79 12.24
CA PRO A 20 -7.27 -0.30 12.58
C PRO A 20 -6.80 -1.63 12.00
N ARG A 21 -7.03 -2.70 12.74
CA ARG A 21 -6.62 -4.05 12.34
C ARG A 21 -7.79 -4.93 11.92
N GLN A 22 -9.00 -4.48 12.12
CA GLN A 22 -10.20 -5.25 11.77
C GLN A 22 -10.68 -4.91 10.38
N SER A 23 -11.00 -5.92 9.60
CA SER A 23 -11.39 -5.74 8.21
C SER A 23 -12.63 -4.86 8.02
N GLY A 24 -13.59 -4.92 8.95
CA GLY A 24 -14.79 -4.10 8.87
C GLY A 24 -14.52 -2.60 9.01
N LEU A 25 -13.44 -2.24 9.70
CA LEU A 25 -12.99 -0.85 9.80
C LEU A 25 -12.15 -0.43 8.59
N VAL A 26 -11.44 -1.39 8.01
CA VAL A 26 -10.55 -1.15 6.88
C VAL A 26 -11.30 -0.63 5.66
N GLU A 27 -12.52 -1.09 5.43
CA GLU A 27 -13.34 -0.63 4.30
C GLU A 27 -13.67 0.86 4.37
N ALA A 28 -13.73 1.42 5.58
CA ALA A 28 -13.99 2.83 5.77
C ALA A 28 -12.75 3.71 5.59
N LEU A 29 -11.57 3.10 5.50
CA LEU A 29 -10.31 3.84 5.39
C LEU A 29 -10.10 4.32 3.97
N ARG A 30 -10.24 5.63 3.79
CA ARG A 30 -10.05 6.25 2.50
C ARG A 30 -8.68 6.92 2.42
N ALA A 31 -8.10 6.87 1.24
CA ALA A 31 -6.78 7.44 0.98
C ALA A 31 -6.69 7.90 -0.46
N SER A 32 -5.67 8.69 -0.73
CA SER A 32 -5.37 9.16 -2.07
C SER A 32 -3.95 8.74 -2.42
N ILE A 33 -3.76 8.28 -3.65
CA ILE A 33 -2.44 7.95 -4.19
C ILE A 33 -2.08 9.06 -5.18
N VAL A 34 -0.98 9.75 -4.89
CA VAL A 34 -0.47 10.86 -5.69
C VAL A 34 0.85 10.44 -6.31
N PHE A 35 0.95 10.56 -7.63
CA PHE A 35 2.17 10.19 -8.34
C PHE A 35 3.28 11.21 -8.13
N GLU A 36 4.51 10.74 -8.17
CA GLU A 36 5.66 11.65 -8.20
C GLU A 36 5.69 12.41 -9.53
N PRO A 37 6.29 13.61 -9.56
CA PRO A 37 6.19 14.48 -10.75
C PRO A 37 6.54 13.81 -12.07
N ASP A 38 7.57 12.97 -12.11
CA ASP A 38 7.99 12.31 -13.35
C ASP A 38 6.96 11.32 -13.89
N TYR A 39 6.02 10.89 -13.05
CA TYR A 39 5.04 9.86 -13.40
C TYR A 39 3.61 10.39 -13.46
N ARG A 40 3.44 11.70 -13.44
CA ARG A 40 2.12 12.36 -13.54
C ARG A 40 1.64 12.41 -14.97
N VAL A 41 1.41 11.26 -15.55
CA VAL A 41 1.00 11.09 -16.94
C VAL A 41 -0.38 10.45 -16.97
N PRO A 42 -1.43 11.17 -17.40
CA PRO A 42 -2.79 10.62 -17.40
C PRO A 42 -2.94 9.32 -18.18
N ASP A 43 -2.19 9.16 -19.25
CA ASP A 43 -2.26 7.94 -20.07
C ASP A 43 -1.79 6.70 -19.30
N ALA A 44 -0.97 6.86 -18.26
CA ALA A 44 -0.47 5.73 -17.49
C ALA A 44 -1.55 5.05 -16.65
N VAL A 45 -2.65 5.74 -16.38
CA VAL A 45 -3.78 5.18 -15.62
C VAL A 45 -5.00 4.91 -16.50
N ARG A 46 -4.85 5.02 -17.83
CA ARG A 46 -5.96 4.78 -18.73
C ARG A 46 -6.46 3.34 -18.61
N GLY A 47 -7.75 3.17 -18.40
CA GLY A 47 -8.35 1.85 -18.25
C GLY A 47 -8.36 1.32 -16.82
N LEU A 48 -7.69 2.00 -15.90
CA LEU A 48 -7.61 1.51 -14.51
C LEU A 48 -8.98 1.51 -13.83
N GLU A 49 -9.86 2.42 -14.19
CA GLU A 49 -11.20 2.53 -13.61
C GLU A 49 -12.09 1.33 -13.92
N GLU A 50 -11.69 0.46 -14.82
CA GLU A 50 -12.41 -0.78 -15.11
C GLU A 50 -12.17 -1.86 -14.04
N PHE A 51 -11.22 -1.64 -13.14
CA PHE A 51 -10.87 -2.60 -12.10
C PHE A 51 -11.43 -2.18 -10.76
N SER A 52 -11.88 -3.14 -9.96
CA SER A 52 -12.42 -2.86 -8.62
C SER A 52 -11.32 -2.74 -7.59
N HIS A 53 -10.21 -3.38 -7.80
CA HIS A 53 -9.09 -3.43 -6.85
C HIS A 53 -7.77 -3.28 -7.57
N ILE A 54 -6.78 -2.77 -6.84
CA ILE A 54 -5.41 -2.65 -7.32
C ILE A 54 -4.46 -3.17 -6.26
N TRP A 55 -3.32 -3.68 -6.73
CA TRP A 55 -2.20 -4.07 -5.87
C TRP A 55 -1.23 -2.91 -5.75
N LEU A 56 -0.78 -2.66 -4.53
CA LEU A 56 0.25 -1.67 -4.23
C LEU A 56 1.48 -2.39 -3.72
N LEU A 57 2.62 -2.15 -4.36
CA LEU A 57 3.93 -2.56 -3.86
C LEU A 57 4.57 -1.35 -3.20
N TRP A 58 4.84 -1.45 -1.90
CA TRP A 58 5.23 -0.29 -1.10
C TRP A 58 6.36 -0.63 -0.15
N GLU A 59 6.92 0.37 0.54
CA GLU A 59 8.05 0.19 1.43
C GLU A 59 7.66 0.47 2.88
N PHE A 60 8.17 -0.37 3.79
CA PHE A 60 8.06 -0.15 5.22
C PHE A 60 9.07 0.90 5.69
N SER A 61 8.83 2.15 5.36
CA SER A 61 9.83 3.20 5.58
C SER A 61 10.12 3.50 7.05
N ARG A 62 9.12 3.35 7.93
CA ARG A 62 9.28 3.64 9.36
C ARG A 62 9.70 2.45 10.20
N ALA A 63 9.64 1.24 9.64
CA ALA A 63 10.04 0.03 10.34
C ALA A 63 11.31 -0.58 9.75
N ARG A 64 12.01 0.18 8.93
CA ARG A 64 13.19 -0.29 8.21
C ARG A 64 14.29 -0.65 9.18
N ARG A 65 14.91 -1.82 8.99
CA ARG A 65 16.07 -2.29 9.72
C ARG A 65 17.20 -2.63 8.75
N GLU A 66 18.44 -2.49 9.22
CA GLU A 66 19.59 -2.89 8.43
C GLU A 66 19.66 -4.40 8.28
N ASN A 67 19.24 -5.13 9.32
CA ASN A 67 19.31 -6.59 9.34
C ASN A 67 17.92 -7.20 9.39
N TRP A 68 17.71 -8.20 8.56
CA TRP A 68 16.48 -8.96 8.56
C TRP A 68 16.50 -9.99 9.70
N SER A 69 15.33 -10.53 10.03
CA SER A 69 15.20 -11.58 11.04
C SER A 69 14.58 -12.81 10.38
N PRO A 70 15.22 -13.98 10.48
CA PRO A 70 14.65 -15.18 9.85
C PRO A 70 13.35 -15.64 10.50
N THR A 71 13.12 -15.31 11.77
CA THR A 71 11.87 -15.62 12.45
C THR A 71 11.34 -14.40 13.16
N VAL A 72 10.01 -14.33 13.28
CA VAL A 72 9.33 -13.24 13.98
C VAL A 72 8.18 -13.80 14.80
N ARG A 73 7.67 -13.00 15.73
CA ARG A 73 6.50 -13.33 16.56
C ARG A 73 5.34 -12.45 16.17
N PRO A 74 4.44 -12.93 15.27
CA PRO A 74 3.29 -12.12 14.87
C PRO A 74 2.34 -11.92 16.05
N PRO A 75 1.87 -10.67 16.31
CA PRO A 75 0.98 -10.40 17.43
C PRO A 75 -0.35 -11.17 17.38
N ARG A 76 -0.82 -11.46 16.19
CA ARG A 76 -2.13 -12.12 15.98
C ARG A 76 -2.20 -13.55 16.47
N LEU A 77 -1.06 -14.20 16.68
CA LEU A 77 -1.00 -15.59 17.09
C LEU A 77 -0.66 -15.73 18.58
N GLY A 78 -1.07 -14.75 19.38
CA GLY A 78 -0.80 -14.76 20.83
C GLY A 78 0.60 -14.33 21.20
N GLY A 79 1.41 -13.95 20.25
CA GLY A 79 2.72 -13.37 20.49
C GLY A 79 3.82 -14.34 20.95
N ASN A 80 3.47 -15.61 21.20
CA ASN A 80 4.43 -16.57 21.73
C ASN A 80 5.00 -17.54 20.70
N LYS A 81 4.37 -17.63 19.55
CA LYS A 81 4.83 -18.54 18.51
C LYS A 81 5.69 -17.80 17.50
N ARG A 82 6.91 -18.32 17.30
CA ARG A 82 7.77 -17.78 16.25
C ARG A 82 7.48 -18.47 14.93
N LEU A 83 7.41 -17.67 13.87
CA LEU A 83 7.22 -18.15 12.52
C LEU A 83 8.35 -17.65 11.64
N GLY A 84 8.62 -18.37 10.54
CA GLY A 84 9.53 -17.89 9.52
C GLY A 84 9.03 -16.56 8.94
N VAL A 85 9.93 -15.62 8.70
CA VAL A 85 9.57 -14.28 8.24
C VAL A 85 8.78 -14.34 6.93
N PHE A 86 9.08 -15.31 6.06
CA PHE A 86 8.38 -15.44 4.79
C PHE A 86 6.97 -16.03 4.93
N ALA A 87 6.64 -16.56 6.11
CA ALA A 87 5.29 -16.99 6.43
C ALA A 87 4.46 -15.86 7.08
N THR A 88 4.97 -14.65 7.08
CA THR A 88 4.35 -13.48 7.69
C THR A 88 4.46 -12.28 6.76
N ARG A 89 3.81 -11.19 7.15
CA ARG A 89 3.93 -9.89 6.47
C ARG A 89 4.80 -8.91 7.24
N SER A 90 5.64 -9.42 8.15
CA SER A 90 6.55 -8.60 8.96
C SER A 90 7.48 -7.76 8.07
N PRO A 91 7.83 -6.53 8.51
CA PRO A 91 8.81 -5.70 7.79
C PRO A 91 10.26 -6.18 7.94
N PHE A 92 10.53 -7.13 8.86
CA PHE A 92 11.89 -7.57 9.18
C PHE A 92 12.41 -8.60 8.19
N ARG A 93 12.11 -8.40 6.92
CA ARG A 93 12.52 -9.27 5.82
C ARG A 93 13.72 -8.68 5.09
N PRO A 94 14.42 -9.48 4.25
CA PRO A 94 15.60 -8.98 3.53
C PRO A 94 15.36 -7.71 2.74
N ASN A 95 14.19 -7.60 2.11
CA ASN A 95 13.75 -6.38 1.44
C ASN A 95 12.45 -5.95 2.10
N ALA A 96 12.44 -4.77 2.70
CA ALA A 96 11.30 -4.29 3.48
C ALA A 96 10.17 -3.77 2.57
N LEU A 97 9.66 -4.66 1.73
CA LEU A 97 8.57 -4.36 0.81
C LEU A 97 7.27 -4.96 1.32
N GLY A 98 6.20 -4.20 1.17
CA GLY A 98 4.85 -4.65 1.46
C GLY A 98 4.04 -4.76 0.19
N LEU A 99 2.98 -5.56 0.24
CA LEU A 99 2.05 -5.77 -0.86
C LEU A 99 0.65 -5.72 -0.30
N SER A 100 -0.18 -4.83 -0.83
CA SER A 100 -1.55 -4.66 -0.34
C SER A 100 -2.51 -4.55 -1.51
N ALA A 101 -3.65 -5.22 -1.41
CA ALA A 101 -4.76 -5.02 -2.32
C ALA A 101 -5.70 -4.01 -1.69
N VAL A 102 -6.04 -2.98 -2.43
CA VAL A 102 -6.97 -1.94 -1.97
C VAL A 102 -8.08 -1.77 -3.00
N ARG A 103 -9.22 -1.29 -2.52
CA ARG A 103 -10.36 -1.03 -3.41
C ARG A 103 -10.14 0.30 -4.12
N LEU A 104 -10.32 0.29 -5.45
CA LEU A 104 -10.24 1.52 -6.25
C LEU A 104 -11.60 2.20 -6.24
N GLU A 105 -11.68 3.38 -5.64
CA GLU A 105 -12.92 4.15 -5.55
C GLU A 105 -13.07 5.14 -6.70
N GLY A 106 -11.98 5.63 -7.26
CA GLY A 106 -12.04 6.54 -8.39
C GLY A 106 -10.68 6.91 -8.91
N VAL A 107 -10.66 7.38 -10.14
CA VAL A 107 -9.46 7.88 -10.81
C VAL A 107 -9.75 9.31 -11.25
N GLU A 108 -9.00 10.25 -10.71
CA GLU A 108 -9.12 11.66 -11.04
C GLU A 108 -7.96 12.06 -11.93
N THR A 109 -8.23 12.54 -13.15
CA THR A 109 -7.18 12.86 -14.13
C THR A 109 -6.99 14.34 -14.37
N ASP A 110 -7.98 15.17 -13.99
CA ASP A 110 -8.02 16.59 -14.37
C ASP A 110 -7.48 17.54 -13.32
N GLY A 111 -7.03 17.04 -12.18
CA GLY A 111 -6.54 17.89 -11.11
C GLY A 111 -5.14 18.42 -11.34
N PRO A 112 -4.73 19.46 -10.59
CA PRO A 112 -3.41 20.08 -10.74
C PRO A 112 -2.25 19.16 -10.34
N ALA A 113 -2.52 18.14 -9.52
CA ALA A 113 -1.51 17.17 -9.12
C ALA A 113 -1.34 16.03 -10.13
N GLY A 114 -1.95 16.14 -11.32
CA GLY A 114 -2.00 15.06 -12.31
C GLY A 114 -2.96 13.97 -11.88
N PRO A 115 -2.77 12.72 -12.33
CA PRO A 115 -3.65 11.64 -11.90
C PRO A 115 -3.60 11.41 -10.40
N VAL A 116 -4.77 11.22 -9.79
CA VAL A 116 -4.90 10.85 -8.38
C VAL A 116 -5.82 9.64 -8.30
N LEU A 117 -5.39 8.61 -7.58
CA LEU A 117 -6.20 7.43 -7.37
C LEU A 117 -6.83 7.52 -5.98
N HIS A 118 -8.15 7.43 -5.91
CA HIS A 118 -8.87 7.38 -4.63
C HIS A 118 -9.15 5.95 -4.29
N VAL A 119 -8.71 5.52 -3.12
CA VAL A 119 -8.79 4.14 -2.68
C VAL A 119 -9.41 4.02 -1.29
N SER A 120 -9.87 2.83 -0.95
CA SER A 120 -10.32 2.51 0.39
C SER A 120 -9.73 1.17 0.82
N GLY A 121 -9.72 0.93 2.12
CA GLY A 121 -9.13 -0.27 2.67
C GLY A 121 -7.61 -0.21 2.77
N ALA A 122 -7.04 0.98 2.70
CA ALA A 122 -5.59 1.15 2.77
C ALA A 122 -5.18 1.37 4.23
N ASP A 123 -4.46 0.42 4.79
CA ASP A 123 -3.94 0.46 6.15
C ASP A 123 -2.49 0.92 6.21
N LEU A 124 -2.10 1.77 5.29
CA LEU A 124 -0.74 2.28 5.16
C LEU A 124 -0.58 3.61 5.89
N LEU A 125 0.63 3.86 6.36
CA LEU A 125 0.96 5.13 6.98
C LEU A 125 0.99 6.25 5.94
N ASP A 126 0.62 7.44 6.38
CA ASP A 126 0.68 8.62 5.52
C ASP A 126 2.09 8.83 4.99
N GLY A 127 2.19 9.10 3.70
CA GLY A 127 3.48 9.33 3.03
C GLY A 127 4.21 8.07 2.60
N THR A 128 3.64 6.88 2.80
CA THR A 128 4.30 5.63 2.41
C THR A 128 4.62 5.63 0.91
N PRO A 129 5.88 5.37 0.53
CA PRO A 129 6.26 5.30 -0.87
C PRO A 129 5.68 4.06 -1.56
N ILE A 130 5.23 4.25 -2.79
CA ILE A 130 4.67 3.17 -3.62
C ILE A 130 5.58 2.99 -4.82
N TYR A 131 6.00 1.74 -5.07
CA TYR A 131 6.93 1.42 -6.15
C TYR A 131 6.25 0.90 -7.41
N ASP A 132 5.08 0.29 -7.27
CA ASP A 132 4.34 -0.24 -8.41
C ASP A 132 2.86 -0.37 -8.08
N ILE A 133 2.06 -0.28 -9.12
CA ILE A 133 0.60 -0.40 -9.04
C ILE A 133 0.18 -1.35 -10.16
N LYS A 134 -0.59 -2.38 -9.81
CA LYS A 134 -1.10 -3.35 -10.78
C LYS A 134 -2.59 -3.56 -10.56
N PRO A 135 -3.34 -3.78 -11.62
CA PRO A 135 -4.77 -4.11 -11.45
C PRO A 135 -4.92 -5.51 -10.88
N ASP A 136 -5.96 -5.69 -10.07
CA ASP A 136 -6.25 -7.00 -9.48
C ASP A 136 -7.47 -7.64 -10.14
N ARG A 137 -8.66 -7.06 -9.95
CA ARG A 137 -9.89 -7.62 -10.47
C ARG A 137 -10.67 -6.59 -11.26
N LYS A 138 -11.28 -7.05 -12.36
CA LYS A 138 -12.21 -6.21 -13.08
C LYS A 138 -13.46 -5.98 -12.24
N SER A 139 -14.05 -4.79 -12.40
CA SER A 139 -15.32 -4.49 -11.77
C SER A 139 -16.39 -5.43 -12.30
N VAL A 140 -17.21 -5.96 -11.37
CA VAL A 140 -18.38 -6.76 -11.71
C VAL A 140 -19.58 -5.80 -11.71
N VAL A 141 -20.20 -5.69 -12.85
CA VAL A 141 -21.35 -4.79 -13.02
C VAL A 141 -22.63 -5.59 -13.03
#